data_7de49b024c79dc97c1e43c4192db12c9
#
_entry.id   7de49b024c79dc97c1e43c4192db12c9
#
_cell.length_a   1.000
_cell.length_b   1.000
_cell.length_c   1.000
_cell.angle_alpha   90.00
_cell.angle_beta   90.00
_cell.angle_gamma   90.00
#
_symmetry.space_group_name_H-M   'P 1'
#
loop_
_entity.id
_entity.type
_entity.pdbx_description
1 polymer ?
#
loop_
_entity_poly.entity_id
_entity_poly.type
_entity_poly.pdbx_seq_one_letter_code
_entity_poly.pdbx_strand_id
1 'polypeptide(L)'
;MSFIKYQRTIGKEASCVGIGLHTGVESKITFKPAPEDFGIRFKRMDVEGCPEIKADIDHVVDISRGTTIEENGVRIHTVEHALAACVGIGLDNVLIELSEKEPPIIDGSAADYVEALLKAGMVKQNVPKNYLHIDEACLLYTSDAADEEDSV
;
A
#
# COMPACT_ATOMS: atom_id res chain seq x y z
N MET A 1 11.43 13.82 18.37
CA MET A 1 10.48 13.10 17.49
C MET A 1 9.54 12.31 18.36
N SER A 2 8.23 12.52 18.26
CA SER A 2 7.25 11.72 19.01
C SER A 2 6.98 10.43 18.24
N PHE A 3 7.39 9.30 18.79
CA PHE A 3 7.09 8.00 18.17
C PHE A 3 5.59 7.72 18.26
N ILE A 4 5.01 7.22 17.15
CA ILE A 4 3.63 6.75 17.13
C ILE A 4 3.57 5.44 17.90
N LYS A 5 3.06 5.48 19.12
CA LYS A 5 3.09 4.33 20.05
C LYS A 5 2.01 3.28 19.81
N TYR A 6 0.94 3.64 19.10
CA TYR A 6 -0.25 2.81 18.93
C TYR A 6 -0.61 2.67 17.47
N GLN A 7 -1.22 1.57 17.13
CA GLN A 7 -1.76 1.32 15.80
C GLN A 7 -2.84 2.34 15.43
N ARG A 8 -3.05 2.52 14.12
CA ARG A 8 -4.02 3.46 13.56
C ARG A 8 -4.79 2.83 12.43
N THR A 9 -6.07 3.19 12.34
CA THR A 9 -6.94 2.99 11.19
C THR A 9 -7.55 4.32 10.76
N ILE A 10 -8.39 4.32 9.74
CA ILE A 10 -9.17 5.51 9.31
C ILE A 10 -10.53 5.55 9.99
N GLY A 11 -11.12 6.74 10.12
CA GLY A 11 -12.39 6.93 10.81
C GLY A 11 -13.63 6.64 9.97
N LYS A 12 -13.51 6.76 8.65
CA LYS A 12 -14.57 6.48 7.67
C LYS A 12 -13.97 6.05 6.34
N GLU A 13 -14.81 5.56 5.44
CA GLU A 13 -14.37 5.19 4.08
C GLU A 13 -13.87 6.41 3.30
N ALA A 14 -12.85 6.18 2.45
CA ALA A 14 -12.35 7.11 1.45
C ALA A 14 -12.20 6.40 0.11
N SER A 15 -12.45 7.10 -0.99
CA SER A 15 -12.33 6.51 -2.32
C SER A 15 -11.68 7.48 -3.30
N CYS A 16 -10.95 6.89 -4.26
CA CYS A 16 -10.46 7.58 -5.46
C CYS A 16 -10.87 6.78 -6.70
N VAL A 17 -11.00 7.46 -7.83
CA VAL A 17 -11.32 6.86 -9.14
C VAL A 17 -10.33 7.42 -10.16
N GLY A 18 -9.90 6.59 -11.07
CA GLY A 18 -9.00 6.97 -12.17
C GLY A 18 -8.68 5.77 -13.05
N ILE A 19 -7.63 5.88 -13.84
CA ILE A 19 -7.22 4.85 -14.80
C ILE A 19 -6.01 4.09 -14.26
N GLY A 20 -5.99 2.77 -14.40
CA GLY A 20 -4.81 1.94 -14.11
C GLY A 20 -3.68 2.21 -15.10
N LEU A 21 -2.43 2.32 -14.61
CA LEU A 21 -1.26 2.70 -15.40
C LEU A 21 -0.97 1.72 -16.55
N HIS A 22 -1.00 0.44 -16.26
CA HIS A 22 -0.66 -0.61 -17.22
C HIS A 22 -1.90 -1.22 -17.89
N THR A 23 -3.03 -1.23 -17.17
CA THR A 23 -4.27 -1.80 -17.69
C THR A 23 -5.04 -0.85 -18.59
N GLY A 24 -4.89 0.47 -18.41
CA GLY A 24 -5.69 1.48 -19.10
C GLY A 24 -7.20 1.42 -18.76
N VAL A 25 -7.59 0.66 -17.74
CA VAL A 25 -8.99 0.46 -17.33
C VAL A 25 -9.33 1.41 -16.18
N GLU A 26 -10.54 1.96 -16.19
CA GLU A 26 -11.05 2.74 -15.07
C GLU A 26 -11.18 1.85 -13.83
N SER A 27 -10.58 2.29 -12.75
CA SER A 27 -10.55 1.57 -11.48
C SER A 27 -10.94 2.50 -10.34
N LYS A 28 -11.66 1.93 -9.38
CA LYS A 28 -11.99 2.57 -8.11
C LYS A 28 -11.25 1.85 -6.98
N ILE A 29 -10.54 2.63 -6.18
CA ILE A 29 -9.97 2.20 -4.91
C ILE A 29 -10.81 2.75 -3.77
N THR A 30 -11.12 1.91 -2.77
CA THR A 30 -11.85 2.31 -1.57
C THR A 30 -11.11 1.81 -0.34
N PHE A 31 -10.67 2.73 0.49
CA PHE A 31 -10.06 2.45 1.79
C PHE A 31 -11.16 2.35 2.85
N LYS A 32 -11.13 1.30 3.66
CA LYS A 32 -12.09 1.04 4.74
C LYS A 32 -11.39 0.86 6.08
N PRO A 33 -12.00 1.34 7.19
CA PRO A 33 -11.48 1.05 8.52
C PRO A 33 -11.30 -0.46 8.74
N ALA A 34 -10.24 -0.82 9.44
CA ALA A 34 -9.98 -2.22 9.79
C ALA A 34 -9.67 -2.37 11.28
N PRO A 35 -9.91 -3.56 11.87
CA PRO A 35 -9.63 -3.82 13.27
C PRO A 35 -8.13 -3.80 13.58
N GLU A 36 -7.80 -3.86 14.85
CA GLU A 36 -6.45 -3.99 15.37
C GLU A 36 -5.77 -5.25 14.83
N ASP A 37 -4.47 -5.17 14.55
CA ASP A 37 -3.64 -6.26 14.01
C ASP A 37 -4.06 -6.81 12.63
N PHE A 38 -4.94 -6.09 11.92
CA PHE A 38 -5.40 -6.48 10.60
C PHE A 38 -4.31 -6.33 9.52
N GLY A 39 -3.47 -5.32 9.67
CA GLY A 39 -2.51 -4.91 8.66
C GLY A 39 -3.16 -4.21 7.47
N ILE A 40 -2.42 -4.15 6.36
CA ILE A 40 -2.93 -3.65 5.08
C ILE A 40 -3.31 -4.84 4.22
N ARG A 41 -4.55 -4.88 3.75
CA ARG A 41 -5.02 -5.91 2.83
C ARG A 41 -5.75 -5.30 1.66
N PHE A 42 -5.56 -5.90 0.51
CA PHE A 42 -6.32 -5.60 -0.69
C PHE A 42 -7.42 -6.63 -0.91
N LYS A 43 -8.55 -6.19 -1.47
CA LYS A 43 -9.70 -7.03 -1.80
C LYS A 43 -10.16 -6.78 -3.23
N ARG A 44 -10.23 -7.83 -4.06
CA ARG A 44 -10.67 -7.76 -5.46
C ARG A 44 -12.19 -7.92 -5.53
N MET A 45 -12.88 -6.81 -5.79
CA MET A 45 -14.34 -6.77 -5.85
C MET A 45 -14.92 -7.29 -7.16
N ASP A 46 -14.11 -7.32 -8.22
CA ASP A 46 -14.45 -7.81 -9.56
C ASP A 46 -14.26 -9.34 -9.72
N VAL A 47 -13.65 -10.00 -8.73
CA VAL A 47 -13.43 -11.45 -8.74
C VAL A 47 -14.46 -12.15 -7.87
N GLU A 48 -15.00 -13.29 -8.34
CA GLU A 48 -15.94 -14.09 -7.58
C GLU A 48 -15.36 -14.49 -6.20
N GLY A 49 -16.17 -14.35 -5.15
CA GLY A 49 -15.72 -14.55 -3.78
C GLY A 49 -14.97 -13.39 -3.17
N CYS A 50 -14.67 -12.32 -3.93
CA CYS A 50 -14.00 -11.12 -3.47
C CYS A 50 -12.75 -11.44 -2.62
N PRO A 51 -11.74 -12.12 -3.18
CA PRO A 51 -10.57 -12.57 -2.43
C PRO A 51 -9.77 -11.41 -1.85
N GLU A 52 -9.23 -11.63 -0.65
CA GLU A 52 -8.35 -10.69 0.04
C GLU A 52 -6.91 -11.16 -0.08
N ILE A 53 -5.98 -10.22 -0.29
CA ILE A 53 -4.54 -10.45 -0.39
C ILE A 53 -3.86 -9.55 0.63
N LYS A 54 -3.04 -10.13 1.50
CA LYS A 54 -2.25 -9.36 2.45
C LYS A 54 -1.11 -8.63 1.74
N ALA A 55 -0.93 -7.36 2.06
CA ALA A 55 0.15 -6.56 1.51
C ALA A 55 1.43 -6.75 2.35
N ASP A 56 2.12 -7.84 2.13
CA ASP A 56 3.42 -8.13 2.73
C ASP A 56 4.39 -8.71 1.69
N ILE A 57 5.64 -8.90 2.09
CA ILE A 57 6.70 -9.34 1.18
C ILE A 57 6.49 -10.77 0.67
N ASP A 58 5.81 -11.63 1.43
CA ASP A 58 5.59 -13.03 1.08
C ASP A 58 4.62 -13.18 -0.10
N HIS A 59 3.80 -12.16 -0.36
CA HIS A 59 2.85 -12.12 -1.47
C HIS A 59 3.38 -11.40 -2.72
N VAL A 60 4.59 -10.83 -2.67
CA VAL A 60 5.20 -10.14 -3.83
C VAL A 60 5.67 -11.18 -4.85
N VAL A 61 5.15 -11.10 -6.07
CA VAL A 61 5.47 -12.05 -7.16
C VAL A 61 6.17 -11.42 -8.36
N ASP A 62 6.10 -10.09 -8.51
CA ASP A 62 6.76 -9.37 -9.61
C ASP A 62 7.06 -7.92 -9.21
N ILE A 63 8.26 -7.44 -9.60
CA ILE A 63 8.74 -6.06 -9.36
C ILE A 63 9.27 -5.41 -10.65
N SER A 64 9.05 -6.01 -11.82
CA SER A 64 9.67 -5.57 -13.08
C SER A 64 9.12 -4.25 -13.62
N ARG A 65 7.85 -3.93 -13.36
CA ARG A 65 7.17 -2.71 -13.83
C ARG A 65 6.33 -2.02 -12.76
N GLY A 66 6.49 -2.43 -11.54
CA GLY A 66 5.70 -2.03 -10.38
C GLY A 66 5.53 -3.23 -9.47
N THR A 67 5.09 -3.02 -8.24
CA THR A 67 4.93 -4.12 -7.29
C THR A 67 3.62 -4.84 -7.53
N THR A 68 3.72 -6.14 -7.83
CA THR A 68 2.56 -7.04 -7.98
C THR A 68 2.51 -8.00 -6.79
N ILE A 69 1.35 -8.08 -6.15
CA ILE A 69 1.06 -9.07 -5.11
C ILE A 69 0.07 -10.11 -5.63
N GLU A 70 0.19 -11.34 -5.13
CA GLU A 70 -0.67 -12.46 -5.54
C GLU A 70 -1.01 -13.36 -4.37
N GLU A 71 -2.23 -13.87 -4.34
CA GLU A 71 -2.65 -14.98 -3.50
C GLU A 71 -3.65 -15.85 -4.27
N ASN A 72 -3.44 -17.18 -4.26
CA ASN A 72 -4.30 -18.17 -4.91
C ASN A 72 -4.62 -17.87 -6.39
N GLY A 73 -3.63 -17.33 -7.14
CA GLY A 73 -3.77 -16.99 -8.56
C GLY A 73 -4.47 -15.66 -8.84
N VAL A 74 -4.87 -14.93 -7.82
CA VAL A 74 -5.43 -13.57 -7.96
C VAL A 74 -4.34 -12.55 -7.77
N ARG A 75 -4.16 -11.66 -8.76
CA ARG A 75 -3.11 -10.64 -8.78
C ARG A 75 -3.66 -9.23 -8.63
N ILE A 76 -2.87 -8.39 -7.98
CA ILE A 76 -3.05 -6.94 -7.93
C ILE A 76 -1.74 -6.29 -8.32
N HIS A 77 -1.78 -5.42 -9.32
CA HIS A 77 -0.62 -4.73 -9.88
C HIS A 77 -0.47 -3.33 -9.28
N THR A 78 0.75 -2.78 -9.31
CA THR A 78 1.03 -1.36 -9.01
C THR A 78 0.51 -0.91 -7.64
N VAL A 79 0.77 -1.71 -6.60
CA VAL A 79 0.26 -1.45 -5.24
C VAL A 79 1.08 -0.41 -4.48
N GLU A 80 2.28 -0.08 -4.94
CA GLU A 80 3.27 0.76 -4.25
C GLU A 80 2.75 2.15 -3.88
N HIS A 81 1.98 2.83 -4.75
CA HIS A 81 1.48 4.19 -4.50
C HIS A 81 0.44 4.21 -3.36
N ALA A 82 -0.46 3.23 -3.35
CA ALA A 82 -1.44 3.09 -2.27
C ALA A 82 -0.75 2.72 -0.94
N LEU A 83 0.23 1.82 -0.98
CA LEU A 83 1.01 1.45 0.20
C LEU A 83 1.86 2.61 0.71
N ALA A 84 2.50 3.39 -0.18
CA ALA A 84 3.27 4.58 0.18
C ALA A 84 2.40 5.61 0.90
N ALA A 85 1.16 5.84 0.42
CA ALA A 85 0.20 6.71 1.09
C ALA A 85 -0.12 6.23 2.51
N CYS A 86 -0.46 4.95 2.68
CA CYS A 86 -0.78 4.37 3.98
C CYS A 86 0.40 4.48 4.96
N VAL A 87 1.59 4.08 4.55
CA VAL A 87 2.79 4.10 5.38
C VAL A 87 3.22 5.54 5.71
N GLY A 88 3.17 6.44 4.71
CA GLY A 88 3.55 7.84 4.85
C GLY A 88 2.77 8.59 5.92
N ILE A 89 1.49 8.29 6.11
CA ILE A 89 0.67 8.89 7.16
C ILE A 89 0.63 8.07 8.46
N GLY A 90 1.32 6.91 8.50
CA GLY A 90 1.41 6.04 9.67
C GLY A 90 0.14 5.23 9.93
N LEU A 91 -0.55 4.81 8.86
CA LEU A 91 -1.71 3.91 8.91
C LEU A 91 -1.22 2.46 9.03
N ASP A 92 -1.76 1.71 9.97
CA ASP A 92 -1.38 0.32 10.23
C ASP A 92 -2.42 -0.69 9.73
N ASN A 93 -3.70 -0.37 9.89
CA ASN A 93 -4.80 -1.29 9.64
C ASN A 93 -5.81 -0.67 8.68
N VAL A 94 -5.94 -1.25 7.49
CA VAL A 94 -6.87 -0.79 6.45
C VAL A 94 -7.22 -1.92 5.49
N LEU A 95 -8.48 -2.02 5.11
CA LEU A 95 -8.92 -2.84 3.98
C LEU A 95 -9.04 -1.94 2.75
N ILE A 96 -8.41 -2.33 1.65
CA ILE A 96 -8.38 -1.61 0.37
C ILE A 96 -9.16 -2.43 -0.65
N GLU A 97 -10.38 -2.00 -0.96
CA GLU A 97 -11.19 -2.62 -2.01
C GLU A 97 -10.85 -2.04 -3.38
N LEU A 98 -10.70 -2.90 -4.37
CA LEU A 98 -10.44 -2.55 -5.76
C LEU A 98 -11.54 -3.09 -6.67
N SER A 99 -12.06 -2.25 -7.55
CA SER A 99 -13.01 -2.67 -8.59
C SER A 99 -12.33 -3.38 -9.76
N GLU A 100 -11.00 -3.31 -9.87
CA GLU A 100 -10.18 -3.85 -10.93
C GLU A 100 -8.83 -4.37 -10.38
N LYS A 101 -8.06 -5.04 -11.23
CA LYS A 101 -6.76 -5.64 -10.85
C LYS A 101 -5.63 -4.65 -10.61
N GLU A 102 -5.85 -3.36 -10.83
CA GLU A 102 -4.84 -2.31 -10.68
C GLU A 102 -5.49 -1.07 -10.05
N PRO A 103 -4.89 -0.49 -8.98
CA PRO A 103 -5.30 0.80 -8.44
C PRO A 103 -5.20 1.92 -9.50
N PRO A 104 -6.03 2.97 -9.43
CA PRO A 104 -5.91 4.12 -10.32
C PRO A 104 -4.57 4.86 -10.08
N ILE A 105 -3.85 5.16 -11.16
CA ILE A 105 -2.54 5.86 -11.04
C ILE A 105 -2.69 7.36 -10.74
N ILE A 106 -3.82 7.95 -11.12
CA ILE A 106 -4.17 9.36 -10.94
C ILE A 106 -3.10 10.26 -11.59
N ASP A 107 -2.30 10.98 -10.79
CA ASP A 107 -1.23 11.86 -11.27
C ASP A 107 0.18 11.20 -11.21
N GLY A 108 0.25 9.92 -10.84
CA GLY A 108 1.51 9.20 -10.67
C GLY A 108 2.16 9.39 -9.30
N SER A 109 1.56 10.16 -8.40
CA SER A 109 2.01 10.32 -7.02
C SER A 109 1.09 9.62 -6.03
N ALA A 110 1.45 9.62 -4.74
CA ALA A 110 0.58 9.14 -3.67
C ALA A 110 -0.30 10.27 -3.07
N ALA A 111 -0.23 11.49 -3.59
CA ALA A 111 -0.81 12.69 -2.96
C ALA A 111 -2.34 12.60 -2.83
N ASP A 112 -3.03 12.20 -3.88
CA ASP A 112 -4.50 12.09 -3.86
C ASP A 112 -4.99 11.03 -2.86
N TYR A 113 -4.27 9.92 -2.74
CA TYR A 113 -4.55 8.90 -1.73
C TYR A 113 -4.34 9.43 -0.31
N VAL A 114 -3.24 10.14 -0.09
CA VAL A 114 -2.95 10.78 1.20
C VAL A 114 -4.05 11.77 1.56
N GLU A 115 -4.45 12.63 0.61
CA GLU A 115 -5.51 13.61 0.84
C GLU A 115 -6.85 12.94 1.20
N ALA A 116 -7.23 11.90 0.47
CA ALA A 116 -8.44 11.13 0.73
C ALA A 116 -8.42 10.46 2.12
N LEU A 117 -7.30 9.85 2.48
CA LEU A 117 -7.10 9.21 3.77
C LEU A 117 -7.10 10.22 4.94
N LEU A 118 -6.46 11.37 4.78
CA LEU A 118 -6.47 12.43 5.79
C LEU A 118 -7.88 13.02 5.99
N LYS A 119 -8.66 13.18 4.92
CA LYS A 119 -10.07 13.60 4.99
C LYS A 119 -10.96 12.54 5.66
N ALA A 120 -10.61 11.25 5.58
CA ALA A 120 -11.27 10.18 6.30
C ALA A 120 -11.03 10.24 7.82
N GLY A 121 -9.96 10.92 8.24
CA GLY A 121 -9.55 11.07 9.63
C GLY A 121 -8.80 9.84 10.14
N MET A 122 -7.78 10.10 10.96
CA MET A 122 -6.97 9.03 11.57
C MET A 122 -7.53 8.68 12.94
N VAL A 123 -7.75 7.39 13.19
CA VAL A 123 -8.25 6.87 14.46
C VAL A 123 -7.14 6.05 15.13
N LYS A 124 -6.78 6.45 16.35
CA LYS A 124 -5.89 5.69 17.22
C LYS A 124 -6.61 4.45 17.74
N GLN A 125 -5.96 3.30 17.67
CA GLN A 125 -6.40 2.04 18.25
C GLN A 125 -5.72 1.78 19.60
N ASN A 126 -6.12 0.72 20.32
CA ASN A 126 -5.65 0.47 21.68
C ASN A 126 -4.46 -0.50 21.76
N VAL A 127 -4.03 -1.04 20.61
CA VAL A 127 -2.91 -1.96 20.52
C VAL A 127 -1.62 -1.21 20.19
N PRO A 128 -0.49 -1.54 20.82
CA PRO A 128 0.81 -0.95 20.49
C PRO A 128 1.20 -1.22 19.03
N LYS A 129 1.90 -0.27 18.43
CA LYS A 129 2.48 -0.46 17.10
C LYS A 129 3.65 -1.43 17.17
N ASN A 130 3.70 -2.37 16.23
CA ASN A 130 4.84 -3.26 16.07
C ASN A 130 5.96 -2.52 15.33
N TYR A 131 7.18 -2.61 15.88
CA TYR A 131 8.39 -2.06 15.28
C TYR A 131 9.39 -3.17 15.01
N LEU A 132 10.02 -3.10 13.84
CA LEU A 132 11.22 -3.89 13.58
C LEU A 132 12.36 -3.27 14.37
N HIS A 133 12.96 -4.03 15.27
CA HIS A 133 14.17 -3.66 16.01
C HIS A 133 15.39 -4.16 15.25
N ILE A 134 16.35 -3.27 14.99
CA ILE A 134 17.64 -3.63 14.40
C ILE A 134 18.65 -3.53 15.53
N ASP A 135 19.11 -4.69 16.03
CA ASP A 135 19.97 -4.78 17.20
C ASP A 135 21.45 -4.54 16.86
N GLU A 136 21.84 -4.77 15.60
CA GLU A 136 23.22 -4.59 15.13
C GLU A 136 23.28 -3.62 13.95
N ALA A 137 24.35 -2.83 13.89
CA ALA A 137 24.58 -1.94 12.76
C ALA A 137 24.83 -2.77 11.48
N CYS A 138 24.02 -2.52 10.45
CA CYS A 138 24.18 -3.12 9.13
C CYS A 138 24.44 -2.03 8.10
N LEU A 139 25.51 -2.23 7.30
CA LEU A 139 25.82 -1.36 6.17
C LEU A 139 25.27 -2.00 4.90
N LEU A 140 24.30 -1.33 4.28
CA LEU A 140 23.82 -1.67 2.94
C LEU A 140 24.61 -0.85 1.94
N TYR A 141 25.40 -1.53 1.12
CA TYR A 141 26.10 -0.91 -0.01
C TYR A 141 25.13 -0.99 -1.21
N THR A 142 24.59 0.15 -1.62
CA THR A 142 23.92 0.28 -2.90
C THR A 142 24.93 0.78 -3.91
N SER A 143 25.03 0.17 -5.10
CA SER A 143 25.73 0.78 -6.22
C SER A 143 25.02 2.10 -6.54
N ASP A 144 25.76 3.21 -6.52
CA ASP A 144 25.23 4.48 -6.99
C ASP A 144 25.09 4.40 -8.51
N ALA A 145 23.89 4.68 -9.03
CA ALA A 145 23.64 4.71 -10.47
C ALA A 145 24.49 5.76 -11.21
N ALA A 146 25.11 6.68 -10.47
CA ALA A 146 26.10 7.65 -11.00
C ALA A 146 27.48 7.04 -11.27
N ASP A 147 27.81 5.88 -10.69
CA ASP A 147 29.11 5.23 -10.88
C ASP A 147 29.15 4.32 -12.14
N GLU A 148 28.05 4.12 -12.84
CA GLU A 148 27.99 3.29 -14.06
C GLU A 148 28.32 4.06 -15.35
N GLU A 149 28.52 5.37 -15.32
CA GLU A 149 28.84 6.17 -16.52
C GLU A 149 30.33 6.20 -16.88
N ASP A 150 31.24 5.63 -16.09
CA ASP A 150 32.70 5.67 -16.34
C ASP A 150 33.25 4.40 -17.02
N SER A 151 32.41 3.57 -17.64
CA SER A 151 32.87 2.42 -18.43
C SER A 151 32.60 2.64 -19.92
N VAL A 152 33.36 3.54 -20.55
CA VAL A 152 33.56 3.61 -22.02
C VAL A 152 35.04 3.47 -22.33
#